data_53bd6074b76bf72e7d58dfcddd5db07e
#
_entry.id   53bd6074b76bf72e7d58dfcddd5db07e
#
_cell.length_a   1.000
_cell.length_b   1.000
_cell.length_c   1.000
_cell.angle_alpha   90.00
_cell.angle_beta   90.00
_cell.angle_gamma   90.00
#
_symmetry.space_group_name_H-M   'P 1'
#
loop_
_entity.id
_entity.type
_entity.pdbx_description
1 polymer ?
#
loop_
_entity_poly.entity_id
_entity_poly.type
_entity_poly.pdbx_seq_one_letter_code
_entity_poly.pdbx_strand_id
1 'polypeptide(L)' 'MEFNKEVDATGLKCPLPILRCKKALSEIEPAQVLKIIATDTGAVKDFKAFCTQTGHTLLQLDEANSVYVFYIKKRVV' A
#
# COMPACT_ATOMS: atom_id res chain seq x y z
N MET A 1 -12.12 6.93 1.49
CA MET A 1 -11.96 5.90 2.53
C MET A 1 -11.11 6.42 3.66
N GLU A 2 -11.46 6.12 4.88
CA GLU A 2 -10.68 6.55 6.03
C GLU A 2 -9.42 5.72 6.17
N PHE A 3 -8.37 6.34 6.66
CA PHE A 3 -7.07 5.67 6.86
C PHE A 3 -6.39 6.22 8.10
N ASN A 4 -5.45 5.43 8.63
CA ASN A 4 -4.74 5.77 9.87
C ASN A 4 -3.35 6.35 9.61
N LYS A 5 -2.76 6.04 8.45
CA LYS A 5 -1.44 6.54 8.07
C LYS A 5 -1.38 6.65 6.56
N GLU A 6 -0.64 7.65 6.07
CA GLU A 6 -0.46 7.86 4.64
C GLU A 6 1.02 7.83 4.28
N VAL A 7 1.34 7.17 3.17
CA VAL A 7 2.70 7.11 2.63
C VAL A 7 2.69 7.62 1.20
N ASP A 8 3.54 8.61 0.94
CA ASP A 8 3.75 9.12 -0.41
C ASP A 8 4.96 8.41 -1.02
N ALA A 9 4.69 7.52 -1.96
CA ALA A 9 5.72 6.78 -2.68
C ALA A 9 5.76 7.20 -4.15
N THR A 10 5.26 8.40 -4.46
CA THR A 10 5.29 8.91 -5.83
C THR A 10 6.74 9.10 -6.27
N GLY A 11 6.99 8.79 -7.54
CA GLY A 11 8.35 8.90 -8.11
C GLY A 11 9.29 7.77 -7.76
N LEU A 12 8.90 6.87 -6.85
CA LEU A 12 9.72 5.72 -6.49
C LEU A 12 9.44 4.55 -7.42
N LYS A 13 10.49 3.78 -7.73
CA LYS A 13 10.37 2.60 -8.57
C LYS A 13 10.50 1.33 -7.74
N CYS A 14 9.93 0.24 -8.24
CA CYS A 14 10.03 -1.08 -7.63
C CYS A 14 11.50 -1.39 -7.28
N PRO A 15 11.79 -1.90 -6.08
CA PRO A 15 10.83 -2.33 -5.04
C PRO A 15 10.59 -1.28 -3.95
N LEU A 16 10.97 -0.02 -4.15
CA LEU A 16 10.91 1.00 -3.10
C LEU A 16 9.51 1.25 -2.55
N PRO A 17 8.44 1.31 -3.39
CA PRO A 17 7.10 1.48 -2.83
C PRO A 17 6.72 0.38 -1.84
N ILE A 18 7.08 -0.87 -2.14
CA ILE A 18 6.79 -2.00 -1.26
C ILE A 18 7.58 -1.88 0.05
N LEU A 19 8.84 -1.47 -0.02
CA LEU A 19 9.66 -1.29 1.18
C LEU A 19 9.09 -0.20 2.08
N ARG A 20 8.63 0.91 1.48
CA ARG A 20 7.96 1.97 2.25
C ARG A 20 6.68 1.47 2.89
N CYS A 21 5.94 0.63 2.17
CA CYS A 21 4.71 0.00 2.67
C CYS A 21 5.01 -0.88 3.88
N LYS A 22 6.02 -1.73 3.79
CA LYS A 22 6.39 -2.61 4.90
C LYS A 22 6.73 -1.82 6.15
N LYS A 23 7.53 -0.77 6.01
CA LYS A 23 7.91 0.07 7.13
C LYS A 23 6.68 0.71 7.77
N ALA A 24 5.81 1.30 6.95
CA ALA A 24 4.62 1.98 7.45
C ALA A 24 3.67 1.02 8.15
N LEU A 25 3.49 -0.18 7.62
CA LEU A 25 2.64 -1.19 8.25
C LEU A 25 3.17 -1.61 9.62
N SER A 26 4.49 -1.61 9.80
CA SER A 26 5.07 -1.93 11.10
C SER A 26 4.79 -0.85 12.15
N GLU A 27 4.39 0.33 11.71
CA GLU A 27 4.15 1.50 12.58
C GLU A 27 2.69 1.69 12.94
N ILE A 28 1.78 0.87 12.40
CA ILE A 28 0.36 0.96 12.72
C ILE A 28 -0.09 -0.32 13.42
N GLU A 29 -1.28 -0.25 14.02
CA GLU A 29 -1.86 -1.36 14.76
C GLU A 29 -2.62 -2.32 13.85
N PRO A 30 -2.79 -3.59 14.25
CA PRO A 30 -3.61 -4.52 13.48
C PRO A 30 -5.00 -3.97 13.18
N ALA A 31 -5.51 -4.26 12.00
CA ALA A 31 -6.80 -3.80 11.49
C ALA A 31 -6.86 -2.32 11.12
N GLN A 32 -5.78 -1.57 11.33
CA GLN A 32 -5.70 -0.19 10.85
C GLN A 32 -5.40 -0.15 9.36
N VAL A 33 -5.72 0.97 8.74
CA VAL A 33 -5.62 1.15 7.28
C VAL A 33 -4.49 2.08 6.92
N LEU A 34 -3.68 1.65 5.97
CA LEU A 34 -2.60 2.42 5.40
C LEU A 34 -2.98 2.87 3.99
N LYS A 35 -2.82 4.16 3.72
CA LYS A 35 -2.99 4.73 2.38
C LYS A 35 -1.62 4.92 1.75
N ILE A 36 -1.41 4.37 0.56
CA ILE A 36 -0.14 4.51 -0.17
C ILE A 36 -0.41 5.06 -1.55
N ILE A 37 0.37 6.08 -1.92
CA ILE A 37 0.28 6.71 -3.23
C ILE A 37 1.53 6.35 -4.02
N ALA A 38 1.37 5.81 -5.21
CA ALA A 38 2.49 5.39 -6.04
C ALA A 38 2.26 5.73 -7.51
N THR A 39 3.35 5.89 -8.25
CA THR A 39 3.28 6.20 -9.68
C THR A 39 3.98 5.16 -10.53
N ASP A 40 4.67 4.18 -9.94
CA ASP A 40 5.32 3.11 -10.68
C ASP A 40 4.28 2.21 -11.36
N THR A 41 4.49 1.93 -12.64
CA THR A 41 3.53 1.14 -13.44
C THR A 41 3.38 -0.29 -12.95
N GLY A 42 4.39 -0.82 -12.27
CA GLY A 42 4.33 -2.17 -11.67
C GLY A 42 3.69 -2.22 -10.31
N ALA A 43 3.31 -1.07 -9.73
CA ALA A 43 2.82 -1.01 -8.36
C ALA A 43 1.56 -1.85 -8.13
N VAL A 44 0.62 -1.84 -9.07
CA VAL A 44 -0.63 -2.59 -8.90
C VAL A 44 -0.33 -4.08 -8.71
N LYS A 45 0.48 -4.65 -9.59
CA LYS A 45 0.84 -6.07 -9.51
C LYS A 45 1.63 -6.36 -8.24
N ASP A 46 2.59 -5.49 -7.91
CA ASP A 46 3.45 -5.68 -6.76
C ASP A 46 2.67 -5.64 -5.45
N PHE A 47 1.75 -4.68 -5.30
CA PHE A 47 0.95 -4.56 -4.08
C PHE A 47 -0.06 -5.69 -3.94
N LYS A 48 -0.65 -6.15 -5.04
CA LYS A 48 -1.54 -7.31 -4.99
C LYS A 48 -0.79 -8.56 -4.52
N ALA A 49 0.40 -8.80 -5.07
CA ALA A 49 1.23 -9.93 -4.67
C ALA A 49 1.67 -9.80 -3.22
N PHE A 50 2.08 -8.60 -2.81
CA PHE A 50 2.49 -8.34 -1.43
C PHE A 50 1.37 -8.67 -0.43
N CYS A 51 0.17 -8.18 -0.70
CA CYS A 51 -0.96 -8.42 0.20
C CYS A 51 -1.33 -9.91 0.25
N THR A 52 -1.28 -10.60 -0.89
CA THR A 52 -1.55 -12.04 -0.94
C THR A 52 -0.53 -12.82 -0.12
N GLN A 53 0.74 -12.47 -0.24
CA GLN A 53 1.82 -13.21 0.43
C GLN A 53 1.88 -12.93 1.93
N THR A 54 1.50 -11.74 2.36
CA THR A 54 1.65 -11.33 3.77
C THR A 54 0.38 -11.46 4.58
N GLY A 55 -0.77 -11.63 3.92
CA GLY A 55 -2.05 -11.71 4.62
C GLY A 55 -2.70 -10.36 4.92
N HIS A 56 -2.08 -9.26 4.49
CA HIS A 56 -2.73 -7.95 4.56
C HIS A 56 -3.83 -7.89 3.51
N THR A 57 -4.82 -7.03 3.72
CA THR A 57 -5.96 -6.93 2.81
C THR A 57 -5.90 -5.64 2.00
N LEU A 58 -5.92 -5.77 0.68
CA LEU A 58 -6.05 -4.61 -0.21
C LEU A 58 -7.55 -4.26 -0.27
N LEU A 59 -7.93 -3.20 0.44
CA LEU A 59 -9.34 -2.80 0.53
C LEU A 59 -9.82 -2.08 -0.70
N GLN A 60 -8.99 -1.24 -1.28
CA GLN A 60 -9.37 -0.40 -2.40
C GLN A 60 -8.14 0.02 -3.19
N LEU A 61 -8.31 0.14 -4.48
CA LEU A 61 -7.30 0.66 -5.39
C LEU A 61 -7.97 1.69 -6.30
N ASP A 62 -7.49 2.92 -6.24
CA ASP A 62 -7.94 3.99 -7.13
C ASP A 62 -6.82 4.32 -8.10
N GLU A 63 -7.17 4.54 -9.35
CA GLU A 63 -6.22 4.90 -10.38
C GLU A 63 -6.74 6.09 -11.19
N ALA A 64 -5.92 7.13 -11.30
CA ALA A 64 -6.25 8.30 -12.12
C ALA A 64 -4.95 8.98 -12.54
N ASN A 65 -4.82 9.30 -13.84
CA ASN A 65 -3.67 10.04 -14.37
C ASN A 65 -2.32 9.41 -14.00
N SER A 66 -2.24 8.07 -14.09
CA SER A 66 -1.03 7.30 -13.78
C SER A 66 -0.61 7.39 -12.32
N VAL A 67 -1.53 7.78 -11.43
CA VAL A 67 -1.32 7.76 -9.98
C VAL A 67 -2.19 6.67 -9.39
N TYR A 68 -1.59 5.81 -8.58
CA TYR A 68 -2.29 4.69 -7.96
C TYR A 68 -2.37 4.92 -6.45
N VAL A 69 -3.57 4.80 -5.89
CA VAL A 69 -3.79 4.96 -4.45
C VAL A 69 -4.29 3.65 -3.89
N PHE A 70 -3.53 3.08 -2.97
CA PHE A 70 -3.85 1.79 -2.35
C PHE A 70 -4.27 2.00 -0.91
N TYR A 71 -5.34 1.32 -0.50
CA TYR A 71 -5.79 1.28 0.90
C TYR A 71 -5.62 -0.14 1.39
N ILE A 72 -4.68 -0.33 2.31
CA ILE A 72 -4.29 -1.65 2.80
C ILE A 72 -4.60 -1.77 4.28
N LYS A 73 -5.39 -2.78 4.65
CA LYS A 73 -5.71 -3.07 6.04
C LYS A 73 -4.67 -4.04 6.59
N LYS A 74 -4.04 -3.67 7.70
CA LYS A 74 -3.05 -4.51 8.34
C LYS A 74 -3.71 -5.76 8.89
N ARG A 75 -3.10 -6.92 8.66
CA ARG A 75 -3.62 -8.20 9.16
C ARG A 75 -3.73 -8.17 10.69
N VAL A 76 -4.64 -8.98 11.22
CA VAL A 76 -5.01 -8.98 12.64
C VAL A 76 -4.32 -10.13 13.38
N VAL A 77 -3.17 -10.54 13.02
CA VAL A 77 -2.51 -11.64 13.70
C VAL A 77 -1.22 -11.16 14.34
#